data_bd006281a64146ec57110aa95a78f63a
#
_entry.id   bd006281a64146ec57110aa95a78f63a
#
_cell.length_a   1.000
_cell.length_b   1.000
_cell.length_c   1.000
_cell.angle_alpha   90.00
_cell.angle_beta   90.00
_cell.angle_gamma   90.00
#
_symmetry.space_group_name_H-M   'P 1'
#
loop_
_entity.id
_entity.type
_entity.pdbx_description
1 polymer ?
#
loop_
_entity_poly.entity_id
_entity_poly.type
_entity_poly.pdbx_seq_one_letter_code
_entity_poly.pdbx_strand_id
1 'polypeptide(L)'
;MGTTIYGTVNFGEDKKIQSIRHTLRPSISYSNRPSFEQYYDTYIVDADGNTAEYTRYQNSLFGVPGRNLSNSMSIGLSNNFEAKVRNDKDSTSNELKKVVLLNNFNISTAHNFAADSLRWTPIRMGSGFSLLKDKMSINFGATFDPYALNENNIRINTYNILN
;
A
#
# COMPACT_ATOMS: atom_id res chain seq x y z
N MET A 1 0.80 -4.18 -13.98
CA MET A 1 -0.25 -5.10 -14.46
C MET A 1 -1.28 -5.26 -13.36
N GLY A 2 -2.57 -5.16 -13.63
CA GLY A 2 -3.64 -5.30 -12.64
C GLY A 2 -4.76 -6.18 -13.20
N THR A 3 -5.38 -6.95 -12.32
CA THR A 3 -6.56 -7.75 -12.64
C THR A 3 -7.63 -7.51 -11.59
N THR A 4 -8.87 -7.90 -11.88
CA THR A 4 -9.97 -7.83 -10.92
C THR A 4 -10.56 -9.22 -10.76
N ILE A 5 -10.62 -9.68 -9.52
CA ILE A 5 -11.17 -10.98 -9.14
C ILE A 5 -12.49 -10.73 -8.40
N TYR A 6 -13.52 -11.48 -8.74
CA TYR A 6 -14.84 -11.37 -8.12
C TYR A 6 -15.19 -12.66 -7.42
N GLY A 7 -15.68 -12.55 -6.20
CA GLY A 7 -16.30 -13.63 -5.46
C GLY A 7 -17.69 -13.21 -5.01
N THR A 8 -18.68 -14.12 -5.08
CA THR A 8 -20.03 -13.87 -4.57
C THR A 8 -20.46 -15.05 -3.73
N VAL A 9 -20.94 -14.77 -2.53
CA VAL A 9 -21.56 -15.76 -1.64
C VAL A 9 -23.04 -15.43 -1.54
N ASN A 10 -23.90 -16.40 -1.83
CA ASN A 10 -25.35 -16.29 -1.76
C ASN A 10 -25.87 -16.99 -0.50
N PHE A 11 -26.77 -16.34 0.24
CA PHE A 11 -27.34 -16.82 1.51
C PHE A 11 -28.80 -17.29 1.37
N GLY A 12 -29.42 -17.05 0.21
CA GLY A 12 -30.81 -17.38 -0.08
C GLY A 12 -31.73 -16.14 -0.08
N GLU A 13 -32.86 -16.29 -0.77
CA GLU A 13 -33.83 -15.20 -0.99
C GLU A 13 -34.60 -14.82 0.27
N ASP A 14 -34.73 -15.76 1.22
CA ASP A 14 -35.45 -15.55 2.49
C ASP A 14 -34.65 -14.77 3.51
N LYS A 15 -33.36 -14.57 3.27
CA LYS A 15 -32.47 -13.85 4.21
C LYS A 15 -32.50 -12.35 3.94
N LYS A 16 -32.32 -11.57 5.00
CA LYS A 16 -32.18 -10.11 4.91
C LYS A 16 -30.98 -9.72 4.06
N ILE A 17 -29.84 -10.39 4.23
CA ILE A 17 -28.67 -10.28 3.35
C ILE A 17 -28.74 -11.47 2.39
N GLN A 18 -29.02 -11.22 1.13
CA GLN A 18 -29.16 -12.27 0.14
C GLN A 18 -27.84 -12.68 -0.49
N SER A 19 -26.94 -11.74 -0.68
CA SER A 19 -25.59 -12.06 -1.17
C SER A 19 -24.57 -11.02 -0.72
N ILE A 20 -23.31 -11.47 -0.60
CA ILE A 20 -22.15 -10.61 -0.43
C ILE A 20 -21.23 -10.81 -1.62
N ARG A 21 -20.87 -9.72 -2.27
CA ARG A 21 -19.89 -9.67 -3.35
C ARG A 21 -18.58 -9.11 -2.84
N HIS A 22 -17.51 -9.84 -3.02
CA HIS A 22 -16.14 -9.40 -2.82
C HIS A 22 -15.50 -9.09 -4.18
N THR A 23 -14.89 -7.92 -4.27
CA THR A 23 -14.09 -7.53 -5.43
C THR A 23 -12.65 -7.31 -4.94
N LEU A 24 -11.72 -8.10 -5.47
CA LEU A 24 -10.29 -8.04 -5.15
C LEU A 24 -9.52 -7.54 -6.37
N ARG A 25 -8.68 -6.52 -6.16
CA ARG A 25 -7.78 -5.96 -7.18
C ARG A 25 -6.34 -6.03 -6.67
N PRO A 26 -5.62 -7.11 -6.98
CA PRO A 26 -4.19 -7.19 -6.71
C PRO A 26 -3.41 -6.31 -7.69
N SER A 27 -2.34 -5.70 -7.19
CA SER A 27 -1.40 -4.93 -7.99
C SER A 27 0.03 -5.26 -7.59
N ILE A 28 0.91 -5.38 -8.56
CA ILE A 28 2.35 -5.53 -8.37
C ILE A 28 3.02 -4.53 -9.29
N SER A 29 3.95 -3.76 -8.74
CA SER A 29 4.82 -2.88 -9.52
C SER A 29 6.28 -3.13 -9.16
N TYR A 30 7.13 -3.09 -10.17
CA TYR A 30 8.58 -3.21 -10.03
C TYR A 30 9.22 -1.96 -10.58
N SER A 31 10.16 -1.40 -9.83
CA SER A 31 10.95 -0.24 -10.21
C SER A 31 12.43 -0.55 -10.06
N ASN A 32 13.16 -0.27 -11.12
CA ASN A 32 14.62 -0.39 -11.12
C ASN A 32 15.22 0.89 -11.67
N ARG A 33 16.17 1.46 -10.95
CA ARG A 33 17.04 2.54 -11.39
C ARG A 33 18.47 2.13 -11.14
N PRO A 34 19.31 1.99 -12.16
CA PRO A 34 20.71 1.64 -11.99
C PRO A 34 21.46 2.71 -11.17
N SER A 35 22.59 2.34 -10.63
CA SER A 35 23.52 3.30 -10.02
C SER A 35 24.12 4.20 -11.10
N PHE A 36 24.16 5.49 -10.82
CA PHE A 36 24.86 6.48 -11.62
C PHE A 36 26.08 7.04 -10.90
N GLU A 37 26.63 6.29 -9.94
CA GLU A 37 27.79 6.69 -9.12
C GLU A 37 28.98 7.11 -9.95
N GLN A 38 29.17 6.50 -11.11
CA GLN A 38 30.24 6.83 -12.07
C GLN A 38 30.20 8.27 -12.59
N TYR A 39 29.12 8.99 -12.38
CA TYR A 39 28.97 10.39 -12.81
C TYR A 39 29.12 11.39 -11.66
N TYR A 40 29.43 10.87 -10.47
CA TYR A 40 29.69 11.67 -9.29
C TYR A 40 31.16 11.64 -8.94
N ASP A 41 31.67 12.78 -8.51
CA ASP A 41 33.06 12.97 -8.13
C ASP A 41 33.16 13.88 -6.91
N THR A 42 34.31 13.91 -6.25
CA THR A 42 34.54 14.76 -5.07
C THR A 42 35.71 15.70 -5.33
N TYR A 43 35.64 16.89 -4.77
CA TYR A 43 36.74 17.86 -4.78
C TYR A 43 36.97 18.42 -3.38
N ILE A 44 38.20 18.89 -3.10
CA ILE A 44 38.58 19.52 -1.84
C ILE A 44 38.09 20.97 -1.86
N VAL A 45 37.33 21.36 -0.84
CA VAL A 45 36.67 22.68 -0.74
C VAL A 45 37.54 23.68 -0.03
N ASP A 46 38.38 23.24 0.93
CA ASP A 46 39.17 24.11 1.80
C ASP A 46 40.56 23.52 2.14
N ALA A 47 41.38 24.32 2.84
CA ALA A 47 42.72 23.92 3.25
C ALA A 47 42.75 22.83 4.34
N ASP A 48 41.62 22.58 5.01
CA ASP A 48 41.46 21.57 6.05
C ASP A 48 41.18 20.19 5.48
N GLY A 49 41.05 20.09 4.12
CA GLY A 49 40.82 18.85 3.41
C GLY A 49 39.35 18.42 3.36
N ASN A 50 38.40 19.28 3.69
CA ASN A 50 36.98 18.98 3.54
C ASN A 50 36.63 18.79 2.06
N THR A 51 35.78 17.79 1.78
CA THR A 51 35.39 17.46 0.41
C THR A 51 33.93 17.77 0.16
N ALA A 52 33.60 18.22 -1.03
CA ALA A 52 32.25 18.31 -1.52
C ALA A 52 32.06 17.41 -2.76
N GLU A 53 30.87 16.86 -2.88
CA GLU A 53 30.48 16.03 -4.02
C GLU A 53 29.89 16.89 -5.12
N TYR A 54 30.19 16.58 -6.36
CA TYR A 54 29.57 17.17 -7.53
C TYR A 54 29.27 16.11 -8.58
N THR A 55 28.41 16.48 -9.52
CA THR A 55 28.13 15.68 -10.71
C THR A 55 28.15 16.57 -11.94
N ARG A 56 28.59 16.02 -13.06
CA ARG A 56 28.55 16.71 -14.36
C ARG A 56 27.14 17.11 -14.81
N TYR A 57 26.11 16.56 -14.19
CA TYR A 57 24.70 16.84 -14.45
C TYR A 57 24.08 17.84 -13.47
N GLN A 58 24.88 18.52 -12.65
CA GLN A 58 24.41 19.43 -11.60
C GLN A 58 23.48 20.52 -12.13
N ASN A 59 23.72 20.99 -13.36
CA ASN A 59 22.92 22.02 -14.03
C ASN A 59 22.01 21.43 -15.13
N SER A 60 21.68 20.16 -15.07
CA SER A 60 20.81 19.52 -16.05
C SER A 60 19.37 20.02 -15.96
N LEU A 61 18.73 20.25 -17.11
CA LEU A 61 17.34 20.66 -17.21
C LEU A 61 16.36 19.68 -16.53
N PHE A 62 16.69 18.38 -16.47
CA PHE A 62 15.87 17.33 -15.91
C PHE A 62 16.29 16.92 -14.47
N GLY A 63 17.17 17.71 -13.84
CA GLY A 63 17.71 17.42 -12.52
C GLY A 63 18.87 16.42 -12.54
N VAL A 64 19.35 16.09 -11.36
CA VAL A 64 20.51 15.23 -11.13
C VAL A 64 20.06 13.76 -11.08
N PRO A 65 20.70 12.83 -11.80
CA PRO A 65 20.39 11.41 -11.69
C PRO A 65 20.70 10.89 -10.28
N GLY A 66 19.87 10.01 -9.74
CA GLY A 66 20.13 9.46 -8.42
C GLY A 66 21.39 8.59 -8.39
N ARG A 67 22.32 8.90 -7.49
CA ARG A 67 23.62 8.23 -7.36
C ARG A 67 23.47 6.71 -7.17
N ASN A 68 22.68 6.29 -6.19
CA ASN A 68 22.63 4.91 -5.73
C ASN A 68 21.65 4.06 -6.55
N LEU A 69 21.94 2.76 -6.61
CA LEU A 69 21.00 1.75 -7.10
C LEU A 69 19.70 1.83 -6.31
N SER A 70 18.58 1.85 -7.02
CA SER A 70 17.25 1.69 -6.42
C SER A 70 16.54 0.54 -7.13
N ASN A 71 16.16 -0.47 -6.37
CA ASN A 71 15.49 -1.67 -6.88
C ASN A 71 14.42 -2.10 -5.90
N SER A 72 13.16 -1.98 -6.29
CA SER A 72 12.05 -2.26 -5.39
C SER A 72 10.85 -2.86 -6.10
N MET A 73 10.11 -3.68 -5.35
CA MET A 73 8.83 -4.24 -5.76
C MET A 73 7.78 -3.82 -4.75
N SER A 74 6.68 -3.24 -5.23
CA SER A 74 5.53 -2.89 -4.42
C SER A 74 4.38 -3.85 -4.70
N ILE A 75 3.71 -4.28 -3.64
CA ILE A 75 2.55 -5.18 -3.67
C ILE A 75 1.38 -4.45 -3.03
N GLY A 76 0.24 -4.46 -3.70
CA GLY A 76 -0.99 -3.87 -3.21
C GLY A 76 -2.19 -4.79 -3.44
N LEU A 77 -3.11 -4.79 -2.49
CA LEU A 77 -4.40 -5.46 -2.55
C LEU A 77 -5.49 -4.45 -2.22
N SER A 78 -6.39 -4.19 -3.16
CA SER A 78 -7.57 -3.37 -2.93
C SER A 78 -8.81 -4.25 -2.91
N ASN A 79 -9.58 -4.14 -1.84
CA ASN A 79 -10.75 -4.98 -1.58
C ASN A 79 -11.99 -4.12 -1.42
N ASN A 80 -13.10 -4.54 -2.05
CA ASN A 80 -14.42 -3.97 -1.83
C ASN A 80 -15.41 -5.07 -1.47
N PHE A 81 -16.24 -4.81 -0.47
CA PHE A 81 -17.33 -5.71 -0.05
C PHE A 81 -18.65 -5.00 -0.18
N GLU A 82 -19.56 -5.60 -0.93
CA GLU A 82 -20.91 -5.11 -1.19
C GLU A 82 -21.92 -6.19 -0.83
N ALA A 83 -23.00 -5.81 -0.17
CA ALA A 83 -24.12 -6.70 0.12
C ALA A 83 -25.34 -6.32 -0.71
N LYS A 84 -26.11 -7.35 -1.15
CA LYS A 84 -27.48 -7.17 -1.58
C LYS A 84 -28.41 -7.47 -0.40
N VAL A 85 -29.19 -6.48 -0.01
CA VAL A 85 -30.07 -6.54 1.16
C VAL A 85 -31.50 -6.32 0.71
N ARG A 86 -32.43 -7.14 1.22
CA ARG A 86 -33.87 -6.96 0.97
C ARG A 86 -34.35 -5.64 1.61
N ASN A 87 -35.16 -4.89 0.86
CA ASN A 87 -35.76 -3.66 1.34
C ASN A 87 -37.07 -3.98 2.08
N ASP A 88 -37.04 -4.05 3.42
CA ASP A 88 -38.22 -4.40 4.24
C ASP A 88 -39.24 -3.23 4.34
N LYS A 89 -39.00 -2.07 3.70
CA LYS A 89 -39.90 -0.92 3.80
C LYS A 89 -41.05 -0.91 2.80
N ASP A 90 -40.94 -1.69 1.74
CA ASP A 90 -41.99 -1.85 0.72
C ASP A 90 -42.38 -3.32 0.62
N SER A 91 -43.46 -3.69 1.29
CA SER A 91 -44.00 -5.07 1.25
C SER A 91 -44.48 -5.49 -0.14
N THR A 92 -44.50 -4.62 -1.14
CA THR A 92 -44.97 -4.86 -2.52
C THR A 92 -43.83 -4.94 -3.53
N SER A 93 -42.61 -4.53 -3.22
CA SER A 93 -41.48 -4.62 -4.15
C SER A 93 -40.35 -5.48 -3.54
N ASN A 94 -40.04 -6.58 -4.17
CA ASN A 94 -38.85 -7.40 -3.87
C ASN A 94 -37.54 -6.68 -4.33
N GLU A 95 -37.48 -5.37 -4.23
CA GLU A 95 -36.31 -4.63 -4.65
C GLU A 95 -35.13 -4.87 -3.70
N LEU A 96 -34.03 -5.33 -4.29
CA LEU A 96 -32.78 -5.54 -3.59
C LEU A 96 -32.01 -4.22 -3.54
N LYS A 97 -31.67 -3.81 -2.33
CA LYS A 97 -30.79 -2.66 -2.12
C LYS A 97 -29.34 -3.09 -2.06
N LYS A 98 -28.49 -2.45 -2.84
CA LYS A 98 -27.03 -2.59 -2.74
C LYS A 98 -26.52 -1.72 -1.57
N VAL A 99 -25.79 -2.36 -0.67
CA VAL A 99 -25.15 -1.70 0.48
C VAL A 99 -23.65 -1.97 0.41
N VAL A 100 -22.84 -0.93 0.45
CA VAL A 100 -21.39 -1.05 0.54
C VAL A 100 -21.04 -1.34 2.00
N LEU A 101 -20.47 -2.52 2.26
CA LEU A 101 -20.04 -2.93 3.61
C LEU A 101 -18.67 -2.36 3.93
N LEU A 102 -17.75 -2.43 2.97
CA LEU A 102 -16.38 -1.96 3.13
C LEU A 102 -15.91 -1.44 1.77
N ASN A 103 -15.51 -0.18 1.75
CA ASN A 103 -15.02 0.45 0.53
C ASN A 103 -13.52 0.66 0.61
N ASN A 104 -12.80 0.24 -0.46
CA ASN A 104 -11.37 0.47 -0.59
C ASN A 104 -10.55 0.00 0.63
N PHE A 105 -10.80 -1.23 1.10
CA PHE A 105 -9.88 -1.84 2.06
C PHE A 105 -8.58 -2.18 1.35
N ASN A 106 -7.58 -1.35 1.56
CA ASN A 106 -6.29 -1.44 0.91
C ASN A 106 -5.25 -2.03 1.87
N ILE A 107 -4.46 -2.98 1.35
CA ILE A 107 -3.28 -3.51 2.02
C ILE A 107 -2.11 -3.28 1.10
N SER A 108 -1.01 -2.72 1.59
CA SER A 108 0.17 -2.47 0.76
C SER A 108 1.46 -2.64 1.53
N THR A 109 2.48 -3.12 0.84
CA THR A 109 3.86 -3.19 1.32
C THR A 109 4.82 -3.13 0.12
N ALA A 110 6.10 -2.92 0.38
CA ALA A 110 7.13 -2.96 -0.65
C ALA A 110 8.38 -3.68 -0.14
N HIS A 111 9.09 -4.33 -1.06
CA HIS A 111 10.37 -4.94 -0.82
C HIS A 111 11.46 -4.19 -1.57
N ASN A 112 12.52 -3.78 -0.87
CA ASN A 112 13.69 -3.13 -1.44
C ASN A 112 14.81 -4.16 -1.63
N PHE A 113 15.12 -4.50 -2.87
CA PHE A 113 16.18 -5.46 -3.20
C PHE A 113 17.59 -4.85 -3.09
N ALA A 114 17.70 -3.52 -3.15
CA ALA A 114 18.97 -2.81 -3.06
C ALA A 114 19.39 -2.52 -1.60
N ALA A 115 18.52 -2.75 -0.62
CA ALA A 115 18.85 -2.54 0.78
C ALA A 115 19.57 -3.77 1.37
N ASP A 116 20.57 -3.54 2.22
CA ASP A 116 21.29 -4.61 2.93
C ASP A 116 20.47 -5.17 4.09
N SER A 117 19.63 -4.34 4.73
CA SER A 117 18.80 -4.71 5.88
C SER A 117 17.43 -4.04 5.81
N LEU A 118 16.48 -4.52 6.63
CA LEU A 118 15.13 -3.96 6.73
C LEU A 118 14.44 -3.82 5.36
N ARG A 119 14.56 -4.83 4.53
CA ARG A 119 14.16 -4.80 3.11
C ARG A 119 12.66 -4.61 2.91
N TRP A 120 11.83 -5.07 3.85
CA TRP A 120 10.39 -4.87 3.77
C TRP A 120 9.97 -3.55 4.41
N THR A 121 9.11 -2.82 3.74
CA THR A 121 8.41 -1.69 4.37
C THR A 121 7.30 -2.21 5.28
N PRO A 122 6.88 -1.43 6.30
CA PRO A 122 5.72 -1.78 7.09
C PRO A 122 4.48 -2.04 6.21
N ILE A 123 3.71 -3.06 6.56
CA ILE A 123 2.44 -3.37 5.93
C ILE A 123 1.43 -2.31 6.37
N ARG A 124 0.88 -1.57 5.42
CA ARG A 124 -0.14 -0.56 5.68
C ARG A 124 -1.50 -1.10 5.26
N MET A 125 -2.46 -0.91 6.14
CA MET A 125 -3.85 -1.28 5.91
C MET A 125 -4.73 -0.06 6.16
N GLY A 126 -5.73 0.14 5.32
CA GLY A 126 -6.67 1.25 5.49
C GLY A 126 -7.96 1.00 4.76
N SER A 127 -9.04 1.50 5.32
CA SER A 127 -10.37 1.43 4.73
C SER A 127 -11.26 2.54 5.25
N GLY A 128 -12.38 2.73 4.56
CA GLY A 128 -13.46 3.60 4.98
C GLY A 128 -14.83 2.97 4.69
N PHE A 129 -15.81 3.35 5.47
CA PHE A 129 -17.21 3.00 5.19
C PHE A 129 -18.13 4.18 5.52
N SER A 130 -19.22 4.26 4.76
CA SER A 130 -20.22 5.29 4.94
C SER A 130 -21.43 4.75 5.70
N LEU A 131 -21.90 5.52 6.65
CA LEU A 131 -23.08 5.24 7.45
C LEU A 131 -24.17 6.31 7.22
N LEU A 132 -25.41 6.02 7.62
CA LEU A 132 -26.53 6.92 7.60
C LEU A 132 -26.80 7.55 6.22
N LYS A 133 -26.76 6.74 5.15
CA LYS A 133 -26.92 7.19 3.75
C LYS A 133 -25.92 8.29 3.37
N ASP A 134 -24.63 7.99 3.59
CA ASP A 134 -23.49 8.86 3.30
C ASP A 134 -23.40 10.17 4.09
N LYS A 135 -24.22 10.31 5.16
CA LYS A 135 -24.11 11.46 6.05
C LYS A 135 -22.96 11.38 7.04
N MET A 136 -22.40 10.19 7.26
CA MET A 136 -21.28 9.95 8.15
C MET A 136 -20.31 8.98 7.46
N SER A 137 -19.02 9.32 7.42
CA SER A 137 -17.97 8.42 6.97
C SER A 137 -16.97 8.15 8.10
N ILE A 138 -16.59 6.89 8.24
CA ILE A 138 -15.57 6.45 9.19
C ILE A 138 -14.41 5.90 8.39
N ASN A 139 -13.20 6.42 8.65
CA ASN A 139 -11.97 5.93 8.05
C ASN A 139 -11.07 5.39 9.15
N PHE A 140 -10.43 4.28 8.89
CA PHE A 140 -9.46 3.68 9.79
C PHE A 140 -8.23 3.23 9.03
N GLY A 141 -7.10 3.18 9.73
CA GLY A 141 -5.85 2.70 9.20
C GLY A 141 -5.04 2.01 10.29
N ALA A 142 -4.24 1.04 9.87
CA ALA A 142 -3.29 0.35 10.72
C ALA A 142 -1.97 0.15 9.96
N THR A 143 -0.89 0.12 10.71
CA THR A 143 0.44 -0.18 10.18
C THR A 143 1.04 -1.31 11.02
N PHE A 144 1.44 -2.37 10.34
CA PHE A 144 2.13 -3.49 10.96
C PHE A 144 3.59 -3.49 10.47
N ASP A 145 4.52 -3.38 11.41
CA ASP A 145 5.94 -3.50 11.11
C ASP A 145 6.36 -4.97 11.22
N PRO A 146 6.88 -5.59 10.13
CA PRO A 146 7.31 -6.97 10.16
C PRO A 146 8.58 -7.20 10.98
N TYR A 147 9.28 -6.13 11.39
CA TYR A 147 10.55 -6.21 12.10
C TYR A 147 10.38 -5.99 13.60
N ALA A 148 11.19 -6.72 14.37
CA ALA A 148 11.27 -6.54 15.81
C ALA A 148 11.99 -5.22 16.19
N LEU A 149 11.71 -4.76 17.39
CA LEU A 149 12.43 -3.65 18.03
C LEU A 149 13.42 -4.21 19.05
N ASN A 150 14.57 -3.56 19.18
CA ASN A 150 15.50 -3.83 20.28
C ASN A 150 15.07 -3.09 21.54
N GLU A 151 15.83 -3.25 22.63
CA GLU A 151 15.61 -2.59 23.94
C GLU A 151 15.55 -1.04 23.86
N ASN A 152 16.14 -0.46 22.82
CA ASN A 152 16.15 0.99 22.57
C ASN A 152 15.03 1.44 21.60
N ASN A 153 14.05 0.59 21.32
CA ASN A 153 12.97 0.85 20.34
C ASN A 153 13.49 1.12 18.90
N ILE A 154 14.64 0.56 18.54
CA ILE A 154 15.20 0.64 17.19
C ILE A 154 14.86 -0.65 16.44
N ARG A 155 14.40 -0.52 15.20
CA ARG A 155 14.11 -1.66 14.31
C ARG A 155 15.38 -2.47 14.05
N ILE A 156 15.30 -3.78 14.21
CA ILE A 156 16.39 -4.73 13.93
C ILE A 156 15.97 -5.67 12.79
N ASN A 157 16.96 -6.22 12.07
CA ASN A 157 16.70 -7.09 10.92
C ASN A 157 16.27 -8.52 11.34
N THR A 158 15.33 -8.59 12.26
CA THR A 158 14.70 -9.83 12.76
C THR A 158 13.20 -9.69 12.63
N TYR A 159 12.52 -10.70 12.09
CA TYR A 159 11.07 -10.65 11.94
C TYR A 159 10.34 -10.83 13.26
N ASN A 160 9.32 -10.01 13.48
CA ASN A 160 8.44 -10.05 14.66
C ASN A 160 7.24 -11.00 14.44
N ILE A 161 7.48 -12.21 13.88
CA ILE A 161 6.38 -13.11 13.48
C ILE A 161 5.99 -14.08 14.61
N LEU A 162 6.75 -14.18 15.69
CA LEU A 162 6.57 -15.21 16.71
C LEU A 162 6.89 -14.77 18.16
N ASN A 163 6.77 -13.50 18.48
CA ASN A 163 6.90 -13.02 19.87
C ASN A 163 5.57 -12.53 20.42
#